data_ce2e25e9cc2bb461558d0f2ede4dcfcc
#
_entry.id   ce2e25e9cc2bb461558d0f2ede4dcfcc
#
_cell.length_a   1.000
_cell.length_b   1.000
_cell.length_c   1.000
_cell.angle_alpha   90.00
_cell.angle_beta   90.00
_cell.angle_gamma   90.00
#
_symmetry.space_group_name_H-M   'P 1'
#
loop_
_entity.id
_entity.type
_entity.pdbx_description
1 polymer ?
#
loop_
_entity_poly.entity_id
_entity_poly.type
_entity_poly.pdbx_seq_one_letter_code
_entity_poly.pdbx_strand_id
1 'polypeptide(L)' 'KAIEVARYLKSSGTAMELIIGATGLSKEEIEKL' A
#
# COMPACT_ATOMS: atom_id res chain seq x y z
N LYS A 1 -6.78 8.29 5.53
CA LYS A 1 -6.52 7.01 6.10
C LYS A 1 -5.59 6.18 5.23
N ALA A 2 -4.91 5.24 5.85
CA ALA A 2 -3.84 4.50 5.19
C ALA A 2 -4.33 3.68 4.00
N ILE A 3 -5.56 3.20 4.05
CA ILE A 3 -6.11 2.37 2.99
C ILE A 3 -6.14 3.13 1.65
N GLU A 4 -6.57 4.37 1.68
CA GLU A 4 -6.65 5.15 0.44
C GLU A 4 -5.26 5.45 -0.10
N VAL A 5 -4.31 5.76 0.79
CA VAL A 5 -2.94 6.02 0.39
C VAL A 5 -2.33 4.77 -0.22
N ALA A 6 -2.55 3.61 0.42
CA ALA A 6 -2.00 2.36 -0.09
C ALA A 6 -2.56 2.04 -1.47
N ARG A 7 -3.85 2.27 -1.67
CA ARG A 7 -4.47 2.03 -2.96
C ARG A 7 -3.87 2.92 -4.04
N TYR A 8 -3.66 4.18 -3.70
CA TYR A 8 -3.06 5.12 -4.64
C TYR A 8 -1.65 4.68 -5.02
N LEU A 9 -0.85 4.34 -4.02
CA LEU A 9 0.52 3.93 -4.28
C LEU A 9 0.59 2.64 -5.07
N LYS A 10 -0.32 1.72 -4.80
CA LYS A 10 -0.39 0.47 -5.53
C LYS A 10 -0.68 0.73 -7.01
N SER A 11 -1.62 1.61 -7.28
CA SER A 11 -1.98 1.97 -8.66
C SER A 11 -0.84 2.67 -9.37
N SER A 12 -0.02 3.40 -8.64
CA SER A 12 1.09 4.13 -9.22
C SER A 12 2.30 3.25 -9.52
N GLY A 13 2.26 1.98 -9.14
CA GLY A 13 3.37 1.09 -9.37
C GLY A 13 4.48 1.22 -8.34
N THR A 14 4.17 1.78 -7.19
CA THR A 14 5.15 1.92 -6.12
C THR A 14 5.52 0.55 -5.56
N ALA A 15 6.79 0.38 -5.20
CA ALA A 15 7.26 -0.88 -4.65
C ALA A 15 6.48 -1.23 -3.39
N MET A 16 6.16 -2.52 -3.24
CA MET A 16 5.39 -2.99 -2.09
C MET A 16 6.03 -2.58 -0.77
N GLU A 17 7.35 -2.67 -0.68
CA GLU A 17 8.04 -2.34 0.56
C GLU A 17 7.82 -0.89 0.97
N LEU A 18 7.78 0.00 -0.01
CA LEU A 18 7.52 1.40 0.25
C LEU A 18 6.09 1.62 0.73
N ILE A 19 5.15 0.90 0.14
CA ILE A 19 3.75 1.01 0.53
C ILE A 19 3.58 0.54 1.97
N ILE A 20 4.19 -0.57 2.31
CA ILE A 20 4.13 -1.11 3.66
C ILE A 20 4.70 -0.11 4.66
N GLY A 21 5.85 0.46 4.35
CA GLY A 21 6.49 1.42 5.22
C GLY A 21 5.70 2.71 5.38
N ALA A 22 5.05 3.16 4.31
CA ALA A 22 4.30 4.41 4.34
C ALA A 22 2.95 4.27 5.02
N THR A 23 2.31 3.09 4.91
CA THR A 23 0.95 2.91 5.39
C THR A 23 0.85 2.10 6.67
N GLY A 24 1.84 1.28 6.96
CA GLY A 24 1.79 0.39 8.11
C GLY A 24 0.91 -0.83 7.90
N LEU A 25 0.43 -1.03 6.68
CA LEU A 25 -0.38 -2.19 6.35
C LEU A 25 0.51 -3.37 6.01
N SER A 26 -0.02 -4.59 6.16
CA SER A 26 0.72 -5.77 5.77
C SER A 26 0.64 -5.95 4.25
N LYS A 27 1.56 -6.77 3.74
CA LYS A 27 1.57 -7.07 2.31
C LYS A 27 0.25 -7.66 1.87
N GLU A 28 -0.30 -8.56 2.68
CA GLU A 28 -1.56 -9.22 2.34
C GLU A 28 -2.70 -8.23 2.26
N GLU A 29 -2.71 -7.27 3.17
CA GLU A 29 -3.75 -6.26 3.15
C GLU A 29 -3.68 -5.39 1.91
N ILE A 30 -2.46 -5.04 1.51
CA ILE A 30 -2.27 -4.21 0.33
C ILE A 30 -2.69 -4.97 -0.92
N GLU A 31 -2.38 -6.25 -0.99
CA GLU A 31 -2.73 -7.05 -2.16
C GLU A 31 -4.24 -7.15 -2.36
N LYS A 32 -5.00 -6.99 -1.30
CA LYS A 32 -6.45 -7.09 -1.38
C LYS A 32 -7.12 -5.80 -1.83
N LEU A 33 -6.37 -4.75 -1.93
CA LEU A 33 -6.94 -3.44 -2.30
C LEU A 33 -7.27 -3.33 -3.79
#